data_dd47cab3d8851afd1edb6370a3b1ff03
#
_entry.id   dd47cab3d8851afd1edb6370a3b1ff03
#
_cell.length_a   1.000
_cell.length_b   1.000
_cell.length_c   1.000
_cell.angle_alpha   90.00
_cell.angle_beta   90.00
_cell.angle_gamma   90.00
#
_symmetry.space_group_name_H-M   'P 1'
#
loop_
_entity.id
_entity.type
_entity.pdbx_description
1 polymer ?
#
loop_
_entity_poly.entity_id
_entity_poly.type
_entity_poly.pdbx_seq_one_letter_code
_entity_poly.pdbx_strand_id
1 'polypeptide(L)'
;GSMLVIVDGIERDYTQLDPNDIESISILKDAAAAVYGFKGSNGVLLVTTKKGTEQKVKIEYNGYVGFQKVTRYPEMMNAYEYASLYNEAIHNANPWRGASAYSQEQLEAYRNGTAGTDWWSETMRSTAPQTSHNLSLTGGTEKVKYYMSIGYMDQGGIIRSGDWNYQRYNVRSNLSVEVAK
;
A
#
# COMPACT_ATOMS: atom_id res chain seq x y z
N GLY A 1 4.08 -17.72 13.62
CA GLY A 1 5.15 -17.47 12.66
C GLY A 1 4.60 -16.96 11.34
N SER A 2 5.46 -16.34 10.53
CA SER A 2 5.11 -15.91 9.17
C SER A 2 5.09 -17.13 8.23
N MET A 3 4.28 -17.03 7.17
CA MET A 3 4.28 -18.01 6.08
C MET A 3 5.58 -17.89 5.28
N LEU A 4 6.14 -19.00 4.83
CA LEU A 4 7.31 -19.02 3.94
C LEU A 4 6.87 -18.58 2.53
N VAL A 5 7.56 -17.62 1.94
CA VAL A 5 7.26 -17.14 0.58
C VAL A 5 8.35 -17.60 -0.39
N ILE A 6 7.93 -18.27 -1.45
CA ILE A 6 8.81 -18.76 -2.52
C ILE A 6 8.35 -18.14 -3.85
N VAL A 7 9.23 -17.41 -4.48
CA VAL A 7 8.99 -16.82 -5.81
C VAL A 7 9.91 -17.51 -6.83
N ASP A 8 9.33 -18.18 -7.81
CA ASP A 8 10.06 -18.93 -8.85
C ASP A 8 11.11 -19.91 -8.27
N GLY A 9 10.78 -20.54 -7.13
CA GLY A 9 11.64 -21.52 -6.45
C GLY A 9 12.63 -20.92 -5.45
N ILE A 10 12.68 -19.59 -5.28
CA ILE A 10 13.61 -18.89 -4.37
C ILE A 10 12.84 -18.22 -3.25
N GLU A 11 13.31 -18.35 -1.99
CA GLU A 11 12.78 -17.65 -0.83
C GLU A 11 13.06 -16.15 -0.97
N ARG A 12 12.01 -15.34 -1.15
CA ARG A 12 12.10 -13.88 -1.27
C ARG A 12 10.75 -13.21 -1.04
N ASP A 13 10.77 -11.91 -0.76
CA ASP A 13 9.56 -11.11 -0.67
C ASP A 13 8.89 -10.94 -2.03
N TYR A 14 7.57 -11.01 -2.05
CA TYR A 14 6.72 -10.82 -3.23
C TYR A 14 6.05 -9.45 -3.29
N THR A 15 6.11 -8.65 -2.21
CA THR A 15 5.41 -7.36 -2.12
C THR A 15 5.91 -6.32 -3.13
N GLN A 16 7.14 -6.51 -3.61
CA GLN A 16 7.74 -5.65 -4.64
C GLN A 16 7.47 -6.12 -6.08
N LEU A 17 6.80 -7.26 -6.25
CA LEU A 17 6.43 -7.73 -7.58
C LEU A 17 5.28 -6.92 -8.15
N ASP A 18 5.33 -6.67 -9.48
CA ASP A 18 4.16 -6.16 -10.18
C ASP A 18 3.12 -7.30 -10.28
N PRO A 19 1.87 -7.09 -9.84
CA PRO A 19 0.82 -8.09 -9.98
C PRO A 19 0.62 -8.57 -11.42
N ASN A 20 0.88 -7.72 -12.42
CA ASN A 20 0.79 -8.08 -13.83
C ASN A 20 1.84 -9.11 -14.27
N ASP A 21 2.94 -9.25 -13.53
CA ASP A 21 4.00 -10.22 -13.80
C ASP A 21 3.73 -11.59 -13.15
N ILE A 22 2.71 -11.70 -12.32
CA ILE A 22 2.37 -12.95 -11.63
C ILE A 22 1.49 -13.81 -12.56
N GLU A 23 1.88 -15.06 -12.72
CA GLU A 23 1.12 -16.08 -13.44
C GLU A 23 0.15 -16.81 -12.50
N SER A 24 0.67 -17.25 -11.34
CA SER A 24 -0.14 -17.96 -10.35
C SER A 24 0.39 -17.79 -8.93
N ILE A 25 -0.54 -17.92 -7.97
CA ILE A 25 -0.24 -17.97 -6.54
C ILE A 25 -0.88 -19.23 -5.98
N SER A 26 -0.09 -20.05 -5.29
CA SER A 26 -0.56 -21.28 -4.63
C SER A 26 -0.16 -21.26 -3.16
N ILE A 27 -1.10 -21.67 -2.30
CA ILE A 27 -0.84 -21.79 -0.86
C ILE A 27 -0.76 -23.27 -0.51
N LEU A 28 0.40 -23.69 -0.03
CA LEU A 28 0.60 -25.06 0.49
C LEU A 28 0.45 -25.05 2.00
N LYS A 29 -0.32 -26.01 2.49
CA LYS A 29 -0.53 -26.25 3.94
C LYS A 29 -0.28 -27.72 4.26
N ASP A 30 -0.10 -28.00 5.53
CA ASP A 30 0.03 -29.37 6.07
C ASP A 30 1.10 -30.21 5.34
N ALA A 31 0.72 -31.39 4.89
CA ALA A 31 1.62 -32.33 4.25
C ALA A 31 2.29 -31.78 2.97
N ALA A 32 1.60 -30.93 2.21
CA ALA A 32 2.17 -30.31 1.00
C ALA A 32 3.28 -29.30 1.34
N ALA A 33 3.21 -28.64 2.49
CA ALA A 33 4.23 -27.73 2.97
C ALA A 33 5.45 -28.43 3.58
N ALA A 34 5.32 -29.72 3.96
CA ALA A 34 6.37 -30.50 4.60
C ALA A 34 7.65 -30.63 3.74
N VAL A 35 7.52 -30.55 2.42
CA VAL A 35 8.66 -30.55 1.48
C VAL A 35 9.65 -29.42 1.77
N TYR A 36 9.17 -28.31 2.35
CA TYR A 36 9.97 -27.13 2.72
C TYR A 36 10.51 -27.19 4.15
N GLY A 37 10.35 -28.34 4.83
CA GLY A 37 10.86 -28.60 6.16
C GLY A 37 10.26 -27.67 7.22
N PHE A 38 11.03 -27.37 8.27
CA PHE A 38 10.59 -26.58 9.41
C PHE A 38 10.12 -25.16 9.01
N LYS A 39 10.74 -24.53 8.01
CA LYS A 39 10.32 -23.22 7.52
C LYS A 39 8.90 -23.22 6.94
N GLY A 40 8.44 -24.35 6.42
CA GLY A 40 7.10 -24.52 5.86
C GLY A 40 6.01 -24.80 6.90
N SER A 41 6.32 -24.90 8.19
CA SER A 41 5.37 -25.29 9.25
C SER A 41 4.13 -24.40 9.37
N ASN A 42 4.25 -23.12 9.01
CA ASN A 42 3.13 -22.17 8.99
C ASN A 42 2.45 -22.03 7.60
N GLY A 43 2.80 -22.93 6.67
CA GLY A 43 2.39 -22.89 5.28
C GLY A 43 3.40 -22.20 4.37
N VAL A 44 3.27 -22.45 3.08
CA VAL A 44 4.15 -21.90 2.04
C VAL A 44 3.30 -21.20 0.97
N LEU A 45 3.67 -19.98 0.65
CA LEU A 45 3.11 -19.22 -0.46
C LEU A 45 4.05 -19.39 -1.67
N LEU A 46 3.57 -20.08 -2.70
CA LEU A 46 4.28 -20.20 -3.96
C LEU A 46 3.78 -19.15 -4.93
N VAL A 47 4.67 -18.30 -5.39
CA VAL A 47 4.39 -17.31 -6.42
C VAL A 47 5.16 -17.70 -7.67
N THR A 48 4.43 -17.95 -8.75
CA THR A 48 5.02 -18.22 -10.07
C THR A 48 4.85 -16.99 -10.94
N THR A 49 5.93 -16.54 -11.54
CA THR A 49 5.89 -15.39 -12.42
C THR A 49 5.78 -15.81 -13.88
N LYS A 50 5.24 -14.91 -14.73
CA LYS A 50 5.08 -15.13 -16.17
C LYS A 50 6.42 -15.44 -16.83
N LYS A 51 6.40 -16.42 -17.73
CA LYS A 51 7.55 -16.87 -18.53
C LYS A 51 7.24 -16.71 -20.01
N GLY A 52 8.28 -16.73 -20.81
CA GLY A 52 8.13 -16.80 -22.27
C GLY A 52 7.44 -18.09 -22.71
N THR A 53 6.65 -18.00 -23.74
CA THR A 53 5.96 -19.13 -24.36
C THR A 53 6.31 -19.21 -25.84
N GLU A 54 6.21 -20.40 -26.43
CA GLU A 54 6.38 -20.60 -27.84
C GLU A 54 5.18 -20.01 -28.61
N GLN A 55 5.38 -18.80 -29.10
CA GLN A 55 4.36 -18.06 -29.84
C GLN A 55 4.99 -16.88 -30.58
N LYS A 56 4.24 -16.33 -31.53
CA LYS A 56 4.59 -15.02 -32.10
C LYS A 56 4.63 -13.97 -30.99
N VAL A 57 5.45 -12.96 -31.20
CA VAL A 57 5.58 -11.83 -30.26
C VAL A 57 4.20 -11.25 -29.95
N LYS A 58 3.87 -11.21 -28.65
CA LYS A 58 2.67 -10.58 -28.10
C LYS A 58 3.09 -9.44 -27.20
N ILE A 59 2.56 -8.27 -27.45
CA ILE A 59 2.73 -7.08 -26.63
C ILE A 59 1.42 -6.84 -25.89
N GLU A 60 1.48 -6.68 -24.57
CA GLU A 60 0.32 -6.38 -23.74
C GLU A 60 0.60 -5.10 -22.94
N TYR A 61 -0.38 -4.21 -22.92
CA TYR A 61 -0.37 -3.04 -22.05
C TYR A 61 -1.55 -3.10 -21.11
N ASN A 62 -1.27 -2.96 -19.81
CA ASN A 62 -2.25 -2.85 -18.75
C ASN A 62 -2.05 -1.52 -18.03
N GLY A 63 -3.11 -0.74 -17.92
CA GLY A 63 -3.06 0.53 -17.20
C GLY A 63 -4.35 0.83 -16.50
N TYR A 64 -4.25 1.50 -15.34
CA TYR A 64 -5.41 2.04 -14.67
C TYR A 64 -5.10 3.40 -14.04
N VAL A 65 -6.15 4.19 -13.90
CA VAL A 65 -6.17 5.42 -13.10
C VAL A 65 -7.28 5.27 -12.07
N GLY A 66 -6.99 5.60 -10.85
CA GLY A 66 -7.94 5.48 -9.75
C GLY A 66 -7.74 6.56 -8.71
N PHE A 67 -8.66 6.59 -7.76
CA PHE A 67 -8.58 7.45 -6.59
C PHE A 67 -8.73 6.59 -5.34
N GLN A 68 -7.80 6.73 -4.43
CA GLN A 68 -7.91 6.13 -3.10
C GLN A 68 -8.59 7.11 -2.15
N LYS A 69 -9.38 6.57 -1.25
CA LYS A 69 -10.07 7.31 -0.20
C LYS A 69 -9.87 6.60 1.12
N VAL A 70 -9.63 7.37 2.18
CA VAL A 70 -9.61 6.82 3.54
C VAL A 70 -11.01 6.32 3.89
N THR A 71 -11.12 5.05 4.25
CA THR A 71 -12.40 4.42 4.59
C THR A 71 -12.85 4.76 6.01
N ARG A 72 -11.91 4.98 6.90
CA ARG A 72 -12.16 5.35 8.29
C ARG A 72 -10.98 6.15 8.84
N TYR A 73 -11.28 7.21 9.53
CA TYR A 73 -10.33 8.00 10.31
C TYR A 73 -10.92 8.27 11.71
N PRO A 74 -10.08 8.52 12.72
CA PRO A 74 -10.59 8.86 14.05
C PRO A 74 -11.34 10.19 13.99
N GLU A 75 -12.46 10.25 14.69
CA GLU A 75 -13.15 11.53 14.93
C GLU A 75 -12.31 12.35 15.89
N MET A 76 -11.85 13.50 15.41
CA MET A 76 -11.04 14.42 16.19
C MET A 76 -11.96 15.48 16.80
N MET A 77 -11.66 15.86 18.04
CA MET A 77 -12.35 16.98 18.68
C MET A 77 -12.09 18.28 17.91
N ASN A 78 -13.14 19.09 17.76
CA ASN A 78 -12.99 20.45 17.28
C ASN A 78 -12.41 21.37 18.38
N ALA A 79 -12.06 22.60 18.01
CA ALA A 79 -11.42 23.55 18.93
C ALA A 79 -12.27 23.84 20.17
N TYR A 80 -13.59 23.95 20.01
CA TYR A 80 -14.52 24.17 21.13
C TYR A 80 -14.59 22.97 22.08
N GLU A 81 -14.73 21.78 21.55
CA GLU A 81 -14.79 20.54 22.35
C GLU A 81 -13.49 20.35 23.11
N TYR A 82 -12.33 20.51 22.46
CA TYR A 82 -11.03 20.42 23.10
C TYR A 82 -10.90 21.45 24.24
N ALA A 83 -11.16 22.72 23.97
CA ALA A 83 -10.99 23.79 24.94
C ALA A 83 -11.95 23.64 26.14
N SER A 84 -13.18 23.19 25.89
CA SER A 84 -14.18 22.93 26.94
C SER A 84 -13.75 21.79 27.84
N LEU A 85 -13.37 20.65 27.29
CA LEU A 85 -12.89 19.49 28.04
C LEU A 85 -11.57 19.77 28.78
N TYR A 86 -10.71 20.58 28.19
CA TYR A 86 -9.46 20.98 28.86
C TYR A 86 -9.73 21.85 30.08
N ASN A 87 -10.66 22.81 29.99
CA ASN A 87 -11.09 23.62 31.13
C ASN A 87 -11.73 22.75 32.23
N GLU A 88 -12.56 21.78 31.85
CA GLU A 88 -13.15 20.81 32.78
C GLU A 88 -12.07 20.00 33.49
N ALA A 89 -11.08 19.49 32.75
CA ALA A 89 -9.96 18.74 33.32
C ALA A 89 -9.16 19.59 34.36
N ILE A 90 -8.90 20.87 34.06
CA ILE A 90 -8.24 21.77 35.00
C ILE A 90 -9.09 21.98 36.25
N HIS A 91 -10.40 22.21 36.10
CA HIS A 91 -11.32 22.39 37.23
C HIS A 91 -11.36 21.14 38.10
N ASN A 92 -11.45 19.95 37.49
CA ASN A 92 -11.46 18.68 38.23
C ASN A 92 -10.15 18.40 38.98
N ALA A 93 -9.01 18.78 38.36
CA ALA A 93 -7.70 18.66 39.02
C ALA A 93 -7.51 19.63 40.20
N ASN A 94 -8.09 20.84 40.14
CA ASN A 94 -7.94 21.88 41.15
C ASN A 94 -9.26 22.69 41.34
N PRO A 95 -10.28 22.10 41.97
CA PRO A 95 -11.63 22.72 42.09
C PRO A 95 -11.61 24.07 42.78
N TRP A 96 -10.64 24.29 43.65
CA TRP A 96 -10.52 25.49 44.49
C TRP A 96 -9.81 26.68 43.84
N ARG A 97 -9.16 26.49 42.67
CA ARG A 97 -8.38 27.55 42.04
C ARG A 97 -9.17 28.41 41.07
N GLY A 98 -10.35 27.96 40.63
CA GLY A 98 -11.16 28.71 39.63
C GLY A 98 -10.44 29.01 38.32
N ALA A 99 -9.34 28.31 38.05
CA ALA A 99 -8.51 28.55 36.87
C ALA A 99 -9.13 27.88 35.63
N SER A 100 -9.21 28.64 34.55
CA SER A 100 -9.55 28.15 33.20
C SER A 100 -8.40 28.48 32.27
N ALA A 101 -8.01 27.56 31.39
CA ALA A 101 -6.99 27.81 30.39
C ALA A 101 -7.54 28.65 29.22
N TYR A 102 -8.82 28.47 28.91
CA TYR A 102 -9.54 29.17 27.87
C TYR A 102 -10.65 30.03 28.46
N SER A 103 -10.70 31.30 28.10
CA SER A 103 -11.75 32.22 28.53
C SER A 103 -13.10 31.91 27.86
N GLN A 104 -14.21 32.44 28.41
CA GLN A 104 -15.52 32.28 27.79
C GLN A 104 -15.58 32.92 26.41
N GLU A 105 -14.92 34.05 26.20
CA GLU A 105 -14.82 34.71 24.89
C GLU A 105 -14.12 33.81 23.86
N GLN A 106 -13.03 33.15 24.26
CA GLN A 106 -12.34 32.16 23.40
C GLN A 106 -13.22 30.94 23.08
N LEU A 107 -13.94 30.42 24.06
CA LEU A 107 -14.87 29.31 23.84
C LEU A 107 -16.01 29.72 22.87
N GLU A 108 -16.55 30.91 23.00
CA GLU A 108 -17.55 31.42 22.06
C GLU A 108 -16.98 31.60 20.66
N ALA A 109 -15.77 32.11 20.53
CA ALA A 109 -15.10 32.26 19.24
C ALA A 109 -14.87 30.90 18.55
N TYR A 110 -14.47 29.88 19.30
CA TYR A 110 -14.34 28.50 18.79
C TYR A 110 -15.70 27.91 18.43
N ARG A 111 -16.72 28.11 19.23
CA ARG A 111 -18.08 27.62 19.00
C ARG A 111 -18.70 28.22 17.74
N ASN A 112 -18.47 29.50 17.50
CA ASN A 112 -19.01 30.25 16.36
C ASN A 112 -18.13 30.10 15.09
N GLY A 113 -17.01 29.38 15.19
CA GLY A 113 -16.09 29.15 14.05
C GLY A 113 -15.29 30.39 13.63
N THR A 114 -15.27 31.46 14.45
CA THR A 114 -14.46 32.66 14.19
C THR A 114 -13.00 32.50 14.59
N ALA A 115 -12.68 31.46 15.36
CA ALA A 115 -11.34 31.07 15.75
C ALA A 115 -11.23 29.53 15.76
N GLY A 116 -10.00 29.04 15.81
CA GLY A 116 -9.69 27.61 15.74
C GLY A 116 -9.40 27.15 14.31
N THR A 117 -8.52 26.17 14.19
CA THR A 117 -8.15 25.56 12.91
C THR A 117 -8.48 24.10 12.95
N ASP A 118 -9.20 23.61 11.96
CA ASP A 118 -9.36 22.17 11.72
C ASP A 118 -8.09 21.65 11.02
N TRP A 119 -7.12 21.25 11.84
CA TRP A 119 -5.84 20.74 11.36
C TRP A 119 -5.98 19.49 10.50
N TRP A 120 -7.05 18.71 10.69
CA TRP A 120 -7.28 17.55 9.86
C TRP A 120 -7.59 17.94 8.42
N SER A 121 -8.55 18.81 8.22
CA SER A 121 -8.92 19.26 6.87
C SER A 121 -7.82 20.11 6.22
N GLU A 122 -7.02 20.82 7.00
CA GLU A 122 -5.87 21.57 6.49
C GLU A 122 -4.71 20.66 6.03
N THR A 123 -4.46 19.58 6.74
CA THR A 123 -3.31 18.69 6.46
C THR A 123 -3.66 17.49 5.60
N MET A 124 -4.92 17.05 5.59
CA MET A 124 -5.35 15.85 4.88
C MET A 124 -6.23 16.19 3.67
N ARG A 125 -6.14 15.35 2.65
CA ARG A 125 -7.09 15.35 1.53
C ARG A 125 -8.01 14.13 1.62
N SER A 126 -9.25 14.31 1.17
CA SER A 126 -10.24 13.23 1.20
C SER A 126 -9.92 12.11 0.20
N THR A 127 -9.23 12.45 -0.89
CA THR A 127 -8.88 11.51 -1.96
C THR A 127 -7.46 11.79 -2.45
N ALA A 128 -6.77 10.76 -2.91
CA ALA A 128 -5.49 10.87 -3.58
C ALA A 128 -5.48 10.06 -4.88
N PRO A 129 -4.86 10.57 -5.95
CA PRO A 129 -4.80 9.87 -7.23
C PRO A 129 -3.83 8.68 -7.15
N GLN A 130 -4.11 7.67 -7.95
CA GLN A 130 -3.24 6.51 -8.16
C GLN A 130 -3.25 6.14 -9.63
N THR A 131 -2.06 5.90 -10.20
CA THR A 131 -1.92 5.42 -11.58
C THR A 131 -0.98 4.22 -11.60
N SER A 132 -1.23 3.30 -12.51
CA SER A 132 -0.33 2.17 -12.76
C SER A 132 -0.33 1.86 -14.25
N HIS A 133 0.85 1.57 -14.77
CA HIS A 133 1.10 1.23 -16.16
C HIS A 133 2.06 0.05 -16.21
N ASN A 134 1.71 -0.97 -16.95
CA ASN A 134 2.55 -2.13 -17.21
C ASN A 134 2.55 -2.45 -18.69
N LEU A 135 3.72 -2.55 -19.27
CA LEU A 135 3.93 -2.98 -20.66
C LEU A 135 4.72 -4.29 -20.62
N SER A 136 4.21 -5.33 -21.25
CA SER A 136 4.88 -6.61 -21.32
C SER A 136 5.01 -7.12 -22.75
N LEU A 137 6.06 -7.89 -22.97
CA LEU A 137 6.41 -8.54 -24.23
C LEU A 137 6.63 -10.02 -23.96
N THR A 138 5.88 -10.87 -24.64
CA THR A 138 6.01 -12.34 -24.53
C THR A 138 6.19 -12.93 -25.91
N GLY A 139 7.06 -13.91 -26.05
CA GLY A 139 7.24 -14.62 -27.31
C GLY A 139 8.30 -15.71 -27.21
N GLY A 140 8.53 -16.38 -28.31
CA GLY A 140 9.58 -17.36 -28.40
C GLY A 140 9.39 -18.37 -29.51
N THR A 141 10.44 -19.15 -29.68
CA THR A 141 10.50 -20.35 -30.51
C THR A 141 10.66 -21.57 -29.62
N GLU A 142 10.72 -22.78 -30.21
CA GLU A 142 11.04 -24.01 -29.49
C GLU A 142 12.31 -23.85 -28.63
N LYS A 143 13.35 -23.21 -29.17
CA LYS A 143 14.67 -23.10 -28.52
C LYS A 143 14.85 -21.90 -27.61
N VAL A 144 14.14 -20.79 -27.86
CA VAL A 144 14.32 -19.54 -27.11
C VAL A 144 12.95 -18.98 -26.77
N LYS A 145 12.68 -18.82 -25.47
CA LYS A 145 11.43 -18.23 -24.94
C LYS A 145 11.78 -17.06 -24.06
N TYR A 146 11.05 -15.98 -24.21
CA TYR A 146 11.31 -14.76 -23.45
C TYR A 146 10.03 -14.09 -22.98
N TYR A 147 10.13 -13.49 -21.81
CA TYR A 147 9.16 -12.57 -21.22
C TYR A 147 9.90 -11.35 -20.70
N MET A 148 9.44 -10.18 -21.04
CA MET A 148 9.95 -8.90 -20.54
C MET A 148 8.80 -8.02 -20.12
N SER A 149 8.94 -7.28 -19.01
CA SER A 149 7.96 -6.29 -18.59
C SER A 149 8.62 -5.06 -18.00
N ILE A 150 7.93 -3.93 -18.14
CA ILE A 150 8.26 -2.66 -17.51
C ILE A 150 6.98 -2.15 -16.85
N GLY A 151 7.04 -1.93 -15.54
CA GLY A 151 5.94 -1.41 -14.73
C GLY A 151 6.29 -0.06 -14.12
N TYR A 152 5.31 0.82 -14.08
CA TYR A 152 5.35 2.08 -13.34
C TYR A 152 4.08 2.24 -12.53
N MET A 153 4.22 2.62 -11.27
CA MET A 153 3.12 2.94 -10.37
C MET A 153 3.43 4.24 -9.64
N ASP A 154 2.45 5.13 -9.62
CA ASP A 154 2.46 6.36 -8.82
C ASP A 154 1.22 6.39 -7.95
N GLN A 155 1.41 6.55 -6.65
CA GLN A 155 0.35 6.60 -5.66
C GLN A 155 0.54 7.84 -4.80
N GLY A 156 -0.33 8.81 -4.96
CA GLY A 156 -0.36 10.01 -4.14
C GLY A 156 -0.75 9.70 -2.69
N GLY A 157 -0.09 10.35 -1.74
CA GLY A 157 -0.46 10.29 -0.32
C GLY A 157 -1.71 11.11 -0.01
N ILE A 158 -2.36 10.81 1.10
CA ILE A 158 -3.50 11.57 1.60
C ILE A 158 -3.09 12.85 2.35
N ILE A 159 -1.81 13.03 2.64
CA ILE A 159 -1.27 14.25 3.27
C ILE A 159 -1.03 15.31 2.19
N ARG A 160 -1.48 16.55 2.45
CA ARG A 160 -1.43 17.64 1.46
C ARG A 160 -0.04 18.16 1.15
N SER A 161 0.95 17.94 2.02
CA SER A 161 2.33 18.44 1.83
C SER A 161 2.98 17.96 0.53
N GLY A 162 2.49 16.85 -0.04
CA GLY A 162 3.04 16.29 -1.27
C GLY A 162 4.28 15.39 -1.06
N ASP A 163 4.82 15.34 0.16
CA ASP A 163 6.03 14.56 0.47
C ASP A 163 5.77 13.05 0.62
N TRP A 164 4.51 12.68 0.74
CA TRP A 164 4.07 11.30 0.96
C TRP A 164 3.54 10.67 -0.33
N ASN A 165 4.40 10.55 -1.32
CA ASN A 165 4.10 9.88 -2.58
C ASN A 165 4.88 8.57 -2.64
N TYR A 166 4.25 7.54 -3.20
CA TYR A 166 4.90 6.27 -3.46
C TYR A 166 5.02 6.08 -4.96
N GLN A 167 6.25 5.91 -5.42
CA GLN A 167 6.55 5.58 -6.82
C GLN A 167 7.28 4.26 -6.89
N ARG A 168 6.89 3.42 -7.82
CA ARG A 168 7.51 2.11 -8.05
C ARG A 168 7.78 1.91 -9.53
N TYR A 169 8.99 1.53 -9.83
CA TYR A 169 9.44 1.12 -11.15
C TYR A 169 9.82 -0.36 -11.07
N ASN A 170 9.24 -1.17 -11.92
CA ASN A 170 9.55 -2.59 -12.03
C ASN A 170 10.11 -2.87 -13.42
N VAL A 171 11.16 -3.65 -13.48
CA VAL A 171 11.68 -4.22 -14.73
C VAL A 171 11.90 -5.70 -14.50
N ARG A 172 11.37 -6.51 -15.39
CA ARG A 172 11.52 -7.96 -15.34
C ARG A 172 11.97 -8.49 -16.69
N SER A 173 12.86 -9.46 -16.68
CA SER A 173 13.26 -10.22 -17.87
C SER A 173 13.42 -11.69 -17.48
N ASN A 174 12.71 -12.55 -18.19
CA ASN A 174 12.85 -14.00 -18.10
C ASN A 174 13.22 -14.52 -19.47
N LEU A 175 14.35 -15.17 -19.58
CA LEU A 175 14.85 -15.79 -20.81
C LEU A 175 15.09 -17.28 -20.52
N SER A 176 14.53 -18.14 -21.35
CA SER A 176 14.79 -19.58 -21.32
C SER A 176 15.38 -19.98 -22.68
N VAL A 177 16.54 -20.59 -22.64
CA VAL A 177 17.24 -21.07 -23.84
C VAL A 177 17.47 -22.55 -23.69
N GLU A 178 17.01 -23.35 -24.67
CA GLU A 178 17.35 -24.75 -24.76
C GLU A 178 18.70 -24.91 -25.47
N VAL A 179 19.69 -25.26 -24.68
CA VAL A 179 21.03 -25.55 -25.21
C VAL A 179 21.02 -26.98 -25.75
N ALA A 180 21.43 -27.15 -26.99
CA ALA A 180 21.48 -28.49 -27.63
C ALA A 180 22.20 -29.50 -26.74
N LYS A 181 21.63 -30.71 -26.68
CA LYS A 181 22.27 -31.90 -26.08
C LYS A 181 23.50 -32.31 -26.86
#